data_fc04ddfc5cafbbcdccb6f1e3f16c027e
#
_entry.id   fc04ddfc5cafbbcdccb6f1e3f16c027e
#
_cell.length_a   1.000
_cell.length_b   1.000
_cell.length_c   1.000
_cell.angle_alpha   90.00
_cell.angle_beta   90.00
_cell.angle_gamma   90.00
#
_symmetry.space_group_name_H-M   'P 1'
#
loop_
_entity.id
_entity.type
_entity.pdbx_description
1 polymer ?
#
loop_
_entity_poly.entity_id
_entity_poly.type
_entity_poly.pdbx_seq_one_letter_code
_entity_poly.pdbx_strand_id
1 'polypeptide(L)'
;MLSEKEVRRYLTDLGTWELRDGKLVKSFQLSSFVDDEFVNKVAKVAESINHHPIITINWKKVKLSLKSFDVDAITNRDIELATRIEELGTKL
;
A
#
# COMPACT_ATOMS: atom_id res chain seq x y z
N MET A 1 11.45 7.41 -11.36
CA MET A 1 11.43 6.18 -10.58
C MET A 1 12.46 6.22 -9.47
N LEU A 2 12.19 5.58 -8.37
CA LEU A 2 13.09 5.54 -7.23
C LEU A 2 14.04 4.36 -7.35
N SER A 3 15.29 4.54 -6.91
CA SER A 3 16.24 3.43 -6.80
C SER A 3 15.88 2.56 -5.60
N GLU A 4 16.38 1.33 -5.57
CA GLU A 4 16.17 0.44 -4.44
C GLU A 4 16.68 1.08 -3.14
N LYS A 5 17.81 1.77 -3.19
CA LYS A 5 18.36 2.45 -2.04
C LYS A 5 17.43 3.53 -1.51
N GLU A 6 16.82 4.30 -2.41
CA GLU A 6 15.86 5.33 -2.03
C GLU A 6 14.60 4.71 -1.42
N VAL A 7 14.09 3.64 -2.02
CA VAL A 7 12.93 2.94 -1.49
C VAL A 7 13.22 2.42 -0.07
N ARG A 8 14.37 1.81 0.14
CA ARG A 8 14.72 1.27 1.45
C ARG A 8 14.86 2.37 2.51
N ARG A 9 15.26 3.56 2.10
CA ARG A 9 15.31 4.71 3.01
C ARG A 9 13.91 5.09 3.48
N TYR A 10 12.93 5.10 2.55
CA TYR A 10 11.54 5.36 2.91
C TYR A 10 10.97 4.28 3.81
N LEU A 11 11.39 3.03 3.63
CA LEU A 11 10.93 1.92 4.47
C LEU A 11 11.36 2.05 5.93
N THR A 12 12.34 2.90 6.23
CA THR A 12 12.70 3.22 7.61
C THR A 12 11.50 3.85 8.33
N ASP A 13 10.77 4.73 7.65
CA ASP A 13 9.58 5.38 8.19
C ASP A 13 8.31 4.52 8.01
N LEU A 14 8.29 3.69 6.97
CA LEU A 14 7.18 2.78 6.67
C LEU A 14 7.56 1.36 7.11
N GLY A 15 8.00 1.20 8.35
CA GLY A 15 8.68 0.00 8.83
C GLY A 15 7.93 -1.31 8.72
N THR A 16 6.61 -1.28 8.51
CA THR A 16 5.81 -2.50 8.36
C THR A 16 5.58 -2.87 6.90
N TRP A 17 6.02 -2.05 5.97
CA TRP A 17 5.98 -2.36 4.54
C TRP A 17 7.26 -3.07 4.13
N GLU A 18 7.14 -3.93 3.12
CA GLU A 18 8.28 -4.69 2.60
C GLU A 18 8.47 -4.39 1.11
N LEU A 19 9.71 -4.48 0.65
CA LEU A 19 10.02 -4.45 -0.77
C LEU A 19 10.11 -5.89 -1.27
N ARG A 20 9.17 -6.29 -2.14
CA ARG A 20 9.12 -7.63 -2.71
C ARG A 20 8.86 -7.57 -4.20
N ASP A 21 9.73 -8.18 -4.98
CA ASP A 21 9.57 -8.28 -6.44
C ASP A 21 9.28 -6.93 -7.08
N GLY A 22 9.98 -5.89 -6.63
CA GLY A 22 9.83 -4.55 -7.17
C GLY A 22 8.54 -3.84 -6.77
N LYS A 23 7.88 -4.31 -5.71
CA LYS A 23 6.63 -3.72 -5.20
C LYS A 23 6.75 -3.45 -3.72
N LEU A 24 6.00 -2.44 -3.24
CA LEU A 24 5.80 -2.24 -1.82
C LEU A 24 4.62 -3.09 -1.39
N VAL A 25 4.81 -3.95 -0.42
CA VAL A 25 3.80 -4.93 0.00
C VAL A 25 3.56 -4.85 1.49
N LYS A 26 2.29 -4.88 1.89
CA LYS A 26 1.89 -5.03 3.29
C LYS A 26 0.59 -5.80 3.37
N SER A 27 0.47 -6.65 4.39
CA SER A 27 -0.76 -7.37 4.70
C SER A 27 -1.39 -6.80 5.95
N PHE A 28 -2.72 -6.73 5.94
CA PHE A 28 -3.51 -6.24 7.07
C PHE A 28 -4.50 -7.31 7.49
N GLN A 29 -4.72 -7.44 8.79
CA GLN A 29 -5.68 -8.37 9.34
C GLN A 29 -6.99 -7.64 9.62
N LEU A 30 -8.09 -8.10 9.01
CA LEU A 30 -9.42 -7.54 9.24
C LEU A 30 -10.08 -8.22 10.43
N SER A 31 -11.05 -7.53 11.05
CA SER A 31 -11.81 -8.07 12.16
C SER A 31 -12.82 -9.13 11.73
N SER A 32 -13.30 -9.04 10.49
CA SER A 32 -14.21 -10.04 9.93
C SER A 32 -14.06 -10.12 8.42
N PHE A 33 -14.48 -11.23 7.85
CA PHE A 33 -14.42 -11.46 6.40
C PHE A 33 -15.25 -10.43 5.61
N VAL A 34 -16.35 -9.97 6.18
CA VAL A 34 -17.25 -9.04 5.52
C VAL A 34 -16.96 -7.58 5.86
N ASP A 35 -15.88 -7.31 6.58
CA ASP A 35 -15.49 -5.95 6.93
C ASP A 35 -14.80 -5.32 5.73
N ASP A 36 -15.56 -4.54 4.98
CA ASP A 36 -15.07 -3.85 3.78
C ASP A 36 -14.70 -2.38 4.03
N GLU A 37 -14.85 -1.89 5.26
CA GLU A 37 -14.60 -0.49 5.56
C GLU A 37 -13.17 -0.08 5.25
N PHE A 38 -12.20 -0.88 5.67
CA PHE A 38 -10.80 -0.60 5.40
C PHE A 38 -10.50 -0.56 3.90
N VAL A 39 -11.00 -1.56 3.16
CA VAL A 39 -10.79 -1.65 1.71
C VAL A 39 -11.40 -0.44 1.01
N ASN A 40 -12.60 -0.02 1.43
CA ASN A 40 -13.27 1.14 0.86
C ASN A 40 -12.48 2.43 1.14
N LYS A 41 -11.91 2.57 2.32
CA LYS A 41 -11.07 3.73 2.66
C LYS A 41 -9.80 3.76 1.81
N VAL A 42 -9.15 2.61 1.62
CA VAL A 42 -7.99 2.50 0.74
C VAL A 42 -8.36 2.90 -0.68
N ALA A 43 -9.50 2.42 -1.17
CA ALA A 43 -9.98 2.74 -2.51
C ALA A 43 -10.20 4.24 -2.68
N LYS A 44 -10.78 4.90 -1.69
CA LYS A 44 -11.02 6.36 -1.75
C LYS A 44 -9.71 7.13 -1.79
N VAL A 45 -8.72 6.72 -1.00
CA VAL A 45 -7.41 7.35 -1.00
C VAL A 45 -6.76 7.17 -2.38
N ALA A 46 -6.79 5.95 -2.92
CA ALA A 46 -6.24 5.65 -4.23
C ALA A 46 -6.87 6.52 -5.32
N GLU A 47 -8.21 6.67 -5.28
CA GLU A 47 -8.92 7.52 -6.23
C GLU A 47 -8.50 8.98 -6.08
N SER A 48 -8.31 9.46 -4.85
CA SER A 48 -7.97 10.87 -4.60
C SER A 48 -6.62 11.26 -5.18
N ILE A 49 -5.68 10.33 -5.28
CA ILE A 49 -4.37 10.60 -5.86
C ILE A 49 -4.20 9.95 -7.24
N ASN A 50 -5.27 9.36 -7.76
CA ASN A 50 -5.30 8.69 -9.07
C ASN A 50 -4.16 7.67 -9.21
N HIS A 51 -3.95 6.85 -8.17
CA HIS A 51 -2.93 5.81 -8.16
C HIS A 51 -3.44 4.64 -7.34
N HIS A 52 -3.59 3.48 -7.98
CA HIS A 52 -4.32 2.34 -7.43
C HIS A 52 -3.40 1.19 -7.05
N PRO A 53 -3.59 0.58 -5.86
CA PRO A 53 -2.84 -0.60 -5.47
C PRO A 53 -3.46 -1.86 -6.06
N ILE A 54 -2.70 -2.95 -6.05
CA ILE A 54 -3.28 -4.28 -6.22
C ILE A 54 -3.78 -4.71 -4.85
N ILE A 55 -5.05 -5.06 -4.76
CA ILE A 55 -5.67 -5.50 -3.52
C ILE A 55 -6.00 -6.98 -3.64
N THR A 56 -5.45 -7.80 -2.75
CA THR A 56 -5.73 -9.22 -2.70
C THR A 56 -6.39 -9.54 -1.36
N ILE A 57 -7.56 -10.14 -1.40
CA ILE A 57 -8.31 -10.49 -0.19
C ILE A 57 -8.32 -12.01 -0.04
N ASN A 58 -7.88 -12.49 1.11
CA ASN A 58 -7.88 -13.91 1.45
C ASN A 58 -8.44 -14.05 2.87
N TRP A 59 -9.72 -14.42 2.96
CA TRP A 59 -10.46 -14.45 4.23
C TRP A 59 -10.42 -13.08 4.89
N LYS A 60 -9.79 -12.98 6.06
CA LYS A 60 -9.69 -11.72 6.82
C LYS A 60 -8.38 -10.99 6.55
N LYS A 61 -7.55 -11.50 5.65
CA LYS A 61 -6.26 -10.87 5.34
C LYS A 61 -6.36 -10.11 4.02
N VAL A 62 -5.97 -8.85 4.06
CA VAL A 62 -5.88 -8.00 2.88
C VAL A 62 -4.43 -7.71 2.61
N LYS A 63 -3.95 -8.07 1.41
CA LYS A 63 -2.60 -7.74 0.98
C LYS A 63 -2.67 -6.61 -0.04
N LEU A 64 -1.90 -5.56 0.21
CA LEU A 64 -1.77 -4.43 -0.70
C LEU A 64 -0.39 -4.48 -1.34
N SER A 65 -0.36 -4.34 -2.67
CA SER A 65 0.88 -4.29 -3.44
C SER A 65 0.87 -3.02 -4.28
N LEU A 66 1.91 -2.22 -4.13
CA LEU A 66 2.01 -0.90 -4.75
C LEU A 66 3.17 -0.85 -5.73
N LYS A 67 2.87 -0.39 -6.93
CA LYS A 67 3.87 -0.21 -7.98
C LYS A 67 3.29 0.73 -9.02
N SER A 68 4.13 1.53 -9.65
CA SER A 68 3.73 2.38 -10.77
C SER A 68 3.91 1.58 -12.06
N PHE A 69 2.83 0.97 -12.54
CA PHE A 69 2.88 0.05 -13.67
C PHE A 69 3.21 0.74 -15.00
N ASP A 70 2.92 2.04 -15.11
CA ASP A 70 3.25 2.81 -16.30
C ASP A 70 4.76 2.91 -16.54
N VAL A 71 5.56 2.86 -15.48
CA VAL A 71 7.03 2.89 -15.58
C VAL A 71 7.68 1.62 -15.05
N ASP A 72 6.87 0.64 -14.68
CA ASP A 72 7.31 -0.66 -14.15
C ASP A 72 8.31 -0.52 -12.99
N ALA A 73 8.02 0.37 -12.05
CA ALA A 73 8.90 0.68 -10.94
C ALA A 73 8.15 1.35 -9.80
N ILE A 74 8.78 1.41 -8.64
CA ILE A 74 8.26 2.19 -7.50
C ILE A 74 8.62 3.64 -7.73
N THR A 75 7.65 4.53 -7.52
CA THR A 75 7.82 5.97 -7.64
C THR A 75 7.34 6.66 -6.38
N ASN A 76 7.47 7.98 -6.33
CA ASN A 76 6.94 8.78 -5.21
C ASN A 76 5.44 8.60 -5.01
N ARG A 77 4.70 8.27 -6.07
CA ARG A 77 3.27 7.99 -5.97
C ARG A 77 2.99 6.80 -5.06
N ASP A 78 3.83 5.77 -5.13
CA ASP A 78 3.69 4.57 -4.30
C ASP A 78 4.01 4.88 -2.84
N ILE A 79 5.03 5.69 -2.60
CA ILE A 79 5.39 6.12 -1.26
C ILE A 79 4.26 6.96 -0.65
N GLU A 80 3.70 7.88 -1.42
CA GLU A 80 2.56 8.68 -0.96
C GLU A 80 1.36 7.82 -0.62
N LEU A 81 1.04 6.86 -1.48
CA LEU A 81 -0.08 5.96 -1.24
C LEU A 81 0.13 5.14 0.03
N ALA A 82 1.33 4.55 0.20
CA ALA A 82 1.65 3.78 1.40
C ALA A 82 1.52 4.64 2.65
N THR A 83 2.02 5.87 2.61
CA THR A 83 1.95 6.80 3.74
C THR A 83 0.50 7.11 4.12
N ARG A 84 -0.35 7.37 3.13
CA ARG A 84 -1.76 7.65 3.38
C ARG A 84 -2.51 6.42 3.91
N ILE A 85 -2.16 5.24 3.43
CA ILE A 85 -2.73 3.99 3.93
C ILE A 85 -2.35 3.78 5.40
N GLU A 86 -1.09 4.06 5.78
CA GLU A 86 -0.67 3.96 7.17
C GLU A 86 -1.44 4.91 8.07
N GLU A 87 -1.77 6.11 7.59
CA GLU A 87 -2.58 7.06 8.35
C GLU A 87 -3.98 6.50 8.61
N LEU A 88 -4.55 5.73 7.68
CA LEU A 88 -5.84 5.07 7.90
C LEU A 88 -5.72 4.02 8.98
N GLY A 89 -4.66 3.22 8.97
CA GLY A 89 -4.44 2.18 9.96
C GLY A 89 -4.33 2.71 11.37
N THR A 90 -3.77 3.90 11.54
CA THR A 90 -3.64 4.54 12.86
C THR A 90 -4.99 5.00 13.42
N LYS A 91 -5.97 5.22 12.55
CA LYS A 91 -7.29 5.72 12.95
C LYS A 91 -8.34 4.61 13.09
N LEU A 92 -7.99 3.43 12.65
CA LEU A 92 -8.85 2.26 12.78
C LEU A 92 -8.68 1.61 14.15
#